data_1b91a729a2a3901a099da901092b5ec6
#
_entry.id   1b91a729a2a3901a099da901092b5ec6
#
_cell.length_a   1.000
_cell.length_b   1.000
_cell.length_c   1.000
_cell.angle_alpha   90.00
_cell.angle_beta   90.00
_cell.angle_gamma   90.00
#
_symmetry.space_group_name_H-M   'P 1'
#
loop_
_entity.id
_entity.type
_entity.pdbx_description
1 polymer ?
#
loop_
_entity_poly.entity_id
_entity_poly.type
_entity_poly.pdbx_seq_one_letter_code
_entity_poly.pdbx_strand_id
1 'polypeptide(L)'
;MSKLREQIYLASLIHDIGFFYQKVSPIDISKESCQNKKENNKPSRYGQNYTCSTVRFIEDFKQLFSKFIKSDDSEVNSIETFSKLASNFYLPKAQLSLIEQIIKEAFNLSSGSFCESKFESQESENRSQGQRLVPITETIGLKDNELVNRNWHYLPVKELSISKDSLPQDNFETEPDYVHLWEKFKKELNLISYDDCQLFAETLLNVLHKYASNIPSRTSSLKDVSLYDHLKTTAALSICLYDVKESGENPKDRFLLIGGDLSGIQSYLYQIVSKYAGKNLKGRSFYIRILSDSIVRYLIKELNLTQANIIYNSGGGSYILAPNIKSIKDKLGNAIQHIEKQVFAIHGISLYIAIDSVPLSDNALMHKNGENIGDVWGELFLKRDKCKNQRYATMMQENYQKFFVPQSGKREFDCISGEEISLSEQSFKEGELSPLRLITKKQIALGKKLRDFDVIIITETEIPEVNEDRSIEFAGFGIHYYLLSLPLKA
;
A
#
# COMPACT_ATOMS: atom_id res chain seq x y z
N MET A 1 17.91 5.07 -2.04
CA MET A 1 17.49 5.85 -0.84
C MET A 1 18.69 6.07 0.08
N SER A 2 18.67 7.06 1.00
CA SER A 2 19.70 7.09 2.05
C SER A 2 19.48 5.93 3.02
N LYS A 3 20.56 5.37 3.55
CA LYS A 3 20.47 4.23 4.49
C LYS A 3 19.63 4.56 5.72
N LEU A 4 19.74 5.77 6.23
CA LEU A 4 18.96 6.23 7.38
C LEU A 4 17.45 6.23 7.06
N ARG A 5 17.06 6.66 5.86
CA ARG A 5 15.66 6.64 5.41
C ARG A 5 15.09 5.23 5.37
N GLU A 6 15.87 4.26 4.89
CA GLU A 6 15.47 2.85 4.87
C GLU A 6 15.33 2.28 6.29
N GLN A 7 16.24 2.65 7.20
CA GLN A 7 16.17 2.25 8.60
C GLN A 7 14.96 2.86 9.32
N ILE A 8 14.60 4.11 9.05
CA ILE A 8 13.38 4.75 9.57
C ILE A 8 12.15 4.01 9.04
N TYR A 9 12.12 3.68 7.74
CA TYR A 9 11.02 2.91 7.15
C TYR A 9 10.85 1.55 7.83
N LEU A 10 11.93 0.79 7.95
CA LEU A 10 11.92 -0.53 8.57
C LEU A 10 11.52 -0.46 10.05
N ALA A 11 12.07 0.48 10.83
CA ALA A 11 11.72 0.68 12.23
C ALA A 11 10.24 1.04 12.39
N SER A 12 9.71 1.90 11.51
CA SER A 12 8.30 2.29 11.53
C SER A 12 7.36 1.14 11.18
N LEU A 13 7.76 0.22 10.29
CA LEU A 13 6.98 -0.97 9.96
C LEU A 13 6.83 -1.94 11.13
N ILE A 14 7.74 -1.92 12.11
CA ILE A 14 7.73 -2.86 13.23
C ILE A 14 7.52 -2.19 14.59
N HIS A 15 7.30 -0.88 14.63
CA HIS A 15 7.28 -0.11 15.89
C HIS A 15 6.29 -0.65 16.92
N ASP A 16 5.15 -1.17 16.49
CA ASP A 16 4.09 -1.70 17.36
C ASP A 16 3.87 -3.22 17.20
N ILE A 17 4.83 -3.95 16.56
CA ILE A 17 4.78 -5.42 16.42
C ILE A 17 4.76 -6.12 17.78
N GLY A 18 5.29 -5.47 18.80
CA GLY A 18 5.26 -5.94 20.18
C GLY A 18 3.88 -6.24 20.71
N PHE A 19 2.84 -5.62 20.15
CA PHE A 19 1.46 -5.95 20.47
C PHE A 19 1.09 -7.38 20.06
N PHE A 20 1.52 -7.82 18.88
CA PHE A 20 1.34 -9.20 18.42
C PHE A 20 2.26 -10.16 19.19
N TYR A 21 3.55 -9.80 19.33
CA TYR A 21 4.54 -10.62 20.03
C TYR A 21 4.17 -10.89 21.48
N GLN A 22 3.63 -9.92 22.21
CA GLN A 22 3.22 -10.08 23.61
C GLN A 22 2.08 -11.10 23.81
N LYS A 23 1.22 -11.30 22.79
CA LYS A 23 0.14 -12.31 22.84
C LYS A 23 0.67 -13.74 22.91
N VAL A 24 1.88 -13.97 22.43
CA VAL A 24 2.50 -15.30 22.36
C VAL A 24 3.67 -15.49 23.32
N SER A 25 4.30 -14.40 23.72
CA SER A 25 5.42 -14.38 24.68
C SER A 25 5.23 -13.27 25.69
N PRO A 26 4.33 -13.46 26.68
CA PRO A 26 4.12 -12.46 27.74
C PRO A 26 5.43 -12.18 28.48
N ILE A 27 5.79 -10.90 28.56
CA ILE A 27 6.99 -10.45 29.27
C ILE A 27 6.63 -10.12 30.70
N ASP A 28 7.31 -10.75 31.66
CA ASP A 28 7.28 -10.34 33.06
C ASP A 28 8.21 -9.14 33.26
N ILE A 29 7.64 -7.95 33.16
CA ILE A 29 8.37 -6.67 33.23
C ILE A 29 9.04 -6.46 34.58
N SER A 30 8.59 -7.16 35.64
CA SER A 30 9.22 -7.08 36.95
C SER A 30 10.62 -7.67 36.95
N LYS A 31 10.93 -8.60 36.03
CA LYS A 31 12.17 -9.37 35.95
C LYS A 31 13.11 -8.90 34.83
N GLU A 32 12.66 -8.18 33.83
CA GLU A 32 13.46 -7.78 32.70
C GLU A 32 13.96 -6.33 32.85
N SER A 33 15.25 -6.11 32.58
CA SER A 33 15.89 -4.79 32.50
C SER A 33 15.56 -4.10 31.18
N CYS A 34 14.31 -3.75 30.95
CA CYS A 34 13.97 -2.83 29.90
C CYS A 34 14.55 -1.45 30.29
N GLN A 35 15.46 -0.88 29.48
CA GLN A 35 16.20 0.36 29.81
C GLN A 35 15.29 1.55 30.14
N ASN A 36 14.02 1.50 29.78
CA ASN A 36 13.00 2.51 30.05
C ASN A 36 12.47 2.51 31.49
N LYS A 37 13.02 1.68 32.41
CA LYS A 37 12.55 1.56 33.82
C LYS A 37 13.12 2.63 34.76
N LYS A 38 14.13 3.41 34.39
CA LYS A 38 14.96 4.11 35.38
C LYS A 38 14.55 5.53 35.76
N GLU A 39 13.50 6.11 35.23
CA GLU A 39 13.09 7.44 35.69
C GLU A 39 11.61 7.48 36.11
N ASN A 40 11.43 7.62 37.40
CA ASN A 40 10.23 7.89 38.18
C ASN A 40 9.43 6.68 38.68
N ASN A 41 9.35 6.57 40.02
CA ASN A 41 8.53 5.70 40.88
C ASN A 41 6.98 5.81 40.63
N LYS A 42 6.53 5.94 39.39
CA LYS A 42 5.12 5.85 39.03
C LYS A 42 4.87 4.51 38.32
N PRO A 43 3.76 3.80 38.63
CA PRO A 43 3.44 2.56 37.98
C PRO A 43 3.45 2.74 36.47
N SER A 44 4.14 1.84 35.77
CA SER A 44 4.33 1.88 34.33
C SER A 44 2.98 1.93 33.62
N ARG A 45 2.74 2.99 32.88
CA ARG A 45 1.57 3.10 32.02
C ARG A 45 1.59 1.97 30.97
N TYR A 46 0.45 1.46 30.62
CA TYR A 46 0.20 0.33 29.69
C TYR A 46 1.06 0.32 28.40
N GLY A 47 1.50 1.49 27.89
CA GLY A 47 2.30 1.61 26.70
C GLY A 47 3.74 1.02 26.78
N GLN A 48 4.33 0.93 27.97
CA GLN A 48 5.71 0.47 28.12
C GLN A 48 5.88 -1.04 27.89
N ASN A 49 4.84 -1.83 28.09
CA ASN A 49 4.91 -3.29 27.95
C ASN A 49 5.11 -3.70 26.48
N TYR A 50 4.41 -3.06 25.56
CA TYR A 50 4.47 -3.37 24.13
C TYR A 50 5.77 -2.94 23.50
N THR A 51 6.33 -1.80 23.93
CA THR A 51 7.63 -1.34 23.44
C THR A 51 8.76 -2.26 23.90
N CYS A 52 8.71 -2.78 25.12
CA CYS A 52 9.64 -3.81 25.57
C CYS A 52 9.51 -5.08 24.74
N SER A 53 8.29 -5.45 24.36
CA SER A 53 8.02 -6.60 23.48
C SER A 53 8.55 -6.36 22.06
N THR A 54 8.49 -5.14 21.54
CA THR A 54 9.10 -4.79 20.25
C THR A 54 10.63 -4.91 20.32
N VAL A 55 11.27 -4.42 21.39
CA VAL A 55 12.71 -4.57 21.58
C VAL A 55 13.11 -6.05 21.60
N ARG A 56 12.38 -6.88 22.35
CA ARG A 56 12.65 -8.31 22.42
C ARG A 56 12.45 -9.02 21.06
N PHE A 57 11.41 -8.65 20.33
CA PHE A 57 11.23 -9.13 18.97
C PHE A 57 12.45 -8.81 18.08
N ILE A 58 12.98 -7.60 18.13
CA ILE A 58 14.17 -7.22 17.36
C ILE A 58 15.39 -8.02 17.82
N GLU A 59 15.57 -8.27 19.11
CA GLU A 59 16.65 -9.08 19.64
C GLU A 59 16.56 -10.54 19.22
N ASP A 60 15.36 -11.15 19.28
CA ASP A 60 15.13 -12.54 18.88
C ASP A 60 15.38 -12.75 17.37
N PHE A 61 15.10 -11.72 16.57
CA PHE A 61 15.32 -11.73 15.11
C PHE A 61 16.55 -10.88 14.69
N LYS A 62 17.49 -10.64 15.59
CA LYS A 62 18.68 -9.78 15.32
C LYS A 62 19.48 -10.17 14.07
N GLN A 63 19.51 -11.46 13.72
CA GLN A 63 20.21 -11.93 12.53
C GLN A 63 19.60 -11.37 11.24
N LEU A 64 18.27 -11.18 11.19
CA LEU A 64 17.58 -10.59 10.05
C LEU A 64 17.84 -9.09 9.95
N PHE A 65 17.80 -8.37 11.10
CA PHE A 65 17.91 -6.92 11.12
C PHE A 65 19.37 -6.41 11.06
N SER A 66 20.32 -7.15 11.61
CA SER A 66 21.74 -6.73 11.70
C SER A 66 22.39 -6.47 10.33
N LYS A 67 21.88 -7.08 9.26
CA LYS A 67 22.35 -6.85 7.89
C LYS A 67 22.19 -5.40 7.44
N PHE A 68 21.11 -4.73 7.90
CA PHE A 68 20.71 -3.38 7.48
C PHE A 68 21.21 -2.28 8.38
N ILE A 69 21.79 -2.64 9.56
CA ILE A 69 22.15 -1.69 10.60
C ILE A 69 23.64 -1.34 10.56
N LYS A 70 24.51 -2.28 10.15
CA LYS A 70 25.96 -2.09 10.13
C LYS A 70 26.38 -1.03 9.10
N SER A 71 26.67 0.17 9.56
CA SER A 71 27.42 1.19 8.81
C SER A 71 28.00 2.22 9.77
N ASP A 72 29.25 2.56 9.58
CA ASP A 72 29.97 3.52 10.40
C ASP A 72 29.44 4.97 10.23
N ASP A 73 28.73 5.24 9.14
CA ASP A 73 28.26 6.59 8.77
C ASP A 73 26.78 6.86 9.13
N SER A 74 26.07 5.93 9.79
CA SER A 74 24.65 6.12 10.15
C SER A 74 24.46 6.36 11.63
N GLU A 75 23.55 7.26 12.02
CA GLU A 75 23.11 7.46 13.42
C GLU A 75 22.56 6.15 14.02
N VAL A 76 22.02 5.24 13.17
CA VAL A 76 21.51 3.93 13.57
C VAL A 76 22.53 2.86 13.14
N ASN A 77 23.52 2.60 14.00
CA ASN A 77 24.67 1.74 13.69
C ASN A 77 24.73 0.43 14.49
N SER A 78 23.79 0.19 15.39
CA SER A 78 23.70 -1.01 16.22
C SER A 78 22.25 -1.49 16.38
N ILE A 79 22.09 -2.77 16.78
CA ILE A 79 20.76 -3.33 17.13
C ILE A 79 20.12 -2.51 18.25
N GLU A 80 20.91 -2.02 19.22
CA GLU A 80 20.40 -1.20 20.31
C GLU A 80 19.83 0.13 19.80
N THR A 81 20.57 0.86 18.94
CA THR A 81 20.10 2.12 18.37
C THR A 81 18.88 1.92 17.47
N PHE A 82 18.82 0.83 16.71
CA PHE A 82 17.66 0.46 15.91
C PHE A 82 16.44 0.10 16.78
N SER A 83 16.64 -0.65 17.86
CA SER A 83 15.59 -0.98 18.82
C SER A 83 15.04 0.27 19.51
N LYS A 84 15.89 1.23 19.86
CA LYS A 84 15.47 2.53 20.38
C LYS A 84 14.64 3.30 19.35
N LEU A 85 15.08 3.35 18.10
CA LEU A 85 14.36 3.99 17.01
C LEU A 85 12.93 3.41 16.85
N ALA A 86 12.79 2.09 16.91
CA ALA A 86 11.51 1.41 16.77
C ALA A 86 10.61 1.47 18.03
N SER A 87 11.18 1.73 19.23
CA SER A 87 10.44 1.58 20.49
C SER A 87 10.27 2.85 21.33
N ASN A 88 11.10 3.89 21.13
CA ASN A 88 11.12 5.07 22.02
C ASN A 88 9.99 6.07 21.77
N PHE A 89 9.13 5.88 20.78
CA PHE A 89 8.08 6.85 20.41
C PHE A 89 7.09 7.20 21.55
N TYR A 90 7.05 6.44 22.65
CA TYR A 90 6.29 6.78 23.88
C TYR A 90 6.98 7.77 24.81
N LEU A 91 8.29 7.92 24.69
CA LEU A 91 9.03 8.82 25.55
C LEU A 91 8.65 10.30 25.29
N PRO A 92 8.82 11.19 26.29
CA PRO A 92 8.67 12.61 26.08
C PRO A 92 9.57 13.13 24.96
N LYS A 93 9.08 14.09 24.17
CA LYS A 93 9.80 14.62 23.00
C LYS A 93 11.24 15.11 23.36
N ALA A 94 11.42 15.67 24.56
CA ALA A 94 12.71 16.17 25.04
C ALA A 94 13.78 15.08 25.26
N GLN A 95 13.38 13.80 25.33
CA GLN A 95 14.26 12.65 25.53
C GLN A 95 14.58 11.92 24.22
N LEU A 96 14.01 12.35 23.10
CA LEU A 96 14.12 11.71 21.81
C LEU A 96 15.13 12.40 20.91
N SER A 97 15.92 11.61 20.18
CA SER A 97 16.69 12.09 19.04
C SER A 97 15.77 12.65 17.95
N LEU A 98 16.32 13.39 17.01
CA LEU A 98 15.53 13.99 15.91
C LEU A 98 14.85 12.93 15.04
N ILE A 99 15.48 11.77 14.84
CA ILE A 99 14.89 10.67 14.04
C ILE A 99 13.81 9.92 14.81
N GLU A 100 13.97 9.70 16.12
CA GLU A 100 12.93 9.10 16.97
C GLU A 100 11.70 10.00 17.07
N GLN A 101 11.87 11.33 17.03
CA GLN A 101 10.76 12.30 16.98
C GLN A 101 9.93 12.14 15.71
N ILE A 102 10.53 11.78 14.56
CA ILE A 102 9.81 11.52 13.32
C ILE A 102 8.83 10.34 13.48
N ILE A 103 9.31 9.22 14.04
CA ILE A 103 8.45 8.05 14.25
C ILE A 103 7.35 8.36 15.27
N LYS A 104 7.70 9.06 16.36
CA LYS A 104 6.70 9.51 17.35
C LYS A 104 5.62 10.38 16.73
N GLU A 105 6.00 11.31 15.89
CA GLU A 105 5.06 12.21 15.21
C GLU A 105 4.17 11.46 14.22
N ALA A 106 4.76 10.57 13.42
CA ALA A 106 4.03 9.70 12.52
C ALA A 106 3.04 8.78 13.26
N PHE A 107 3.45 8.21 14.39
CA PHE A 107 2.58 7.45 15.28
C PHE A 107 1.38 8.26 15.77
N ASN A 108 1.62 9.49 16.23
CA ASN A 108 0.55 10.36 16.70
C ASN A 108 -0.44 10.71 15.58
N LEU A 109 0.06 11.01 14.38
CA LEU A 109 -0.77 11.30 13.21
C LEU A 109 -1.58 10.09 12.74
N SER A 110 -0.98 8.89 12.73
CA SER A 110 -1.66 7.65 12.35
C SER A 110 -2.71 7.19 13.37
N SER A 111 -2.54 7.57 14.64
CA SER A 111 -3.47 7.23 15.71
C SER A 111 -4.64 8.24 15.85
N GLY A 112 -4.57 9.37 15.15
CA GLY A 112 -5.58 10.42 15.19
C GLY A 112 -5.72 11.09 16.57
N SER A 113 -6.85 11.75 16.81
CA SER A 113 -7.15 12.45 18.07
C SER A 113 -7.32 11.54 19.30
N PHE A 114 -7.27 10.24 19.12
CA PHE A 114 -7.43 9.26 20.21
C PHE A 114 -6.24 9.19 21.18
N CYS A 115 -5.05 9.64 20.76
CA CYS A 115 -3.83 9.42 21.52
C CYS A 115 -3.69 10.26 22.79
N GLU A 116 -4.44 11.35 22.93
CA GLU A 116 -4.19 12.31 24.04
C GLU A 116 -5.16 12.23 25.23
N SER A 117 -6.34 11.63 25.11
CA SER A 117 -7.38 11.88 26.15
C SER A 117 -8.10 10.69 26.78
N LYS A 118 -7.93 9.45 26.33
CA LYS A 118 -8.78 8.33 26.81
C LYS A 118 -8.07 6.99 27.13
N PHE A 119 -6.78 6.92 27.16
CA PHE A 119 -6.07 5.70 27.63
C PHE A 119 -6.11 5.50 29.15
N GLU A 120 -6.82 6.34 29.89
CA GLU A 120 -6.91 6.27 31.36
C GLU A 120 -8.10 5.47 31.91
N SER A 121 -9.03 4.97 31.11
CA SER A 121 -10.13 4.16 31.63
C SER A 121 -9.74 2.66 31.67
N GLN A 122 -9.34 2.25 32.85
CA GLN A 122 -9.46 0.92 33.47
C GLN A 122 -10.15 -0.16 32.64
N GLU A 123 -9.49 -0.74 31.63
CA GLU A 123 -9.85 -2.07 31.20
C GLU A 123 -8.88 -3.09 31.81
N SER A 124 -9.41 -3.95 32.63
CA SER A 124 -8.68 -4.99 33.35
C SER A 124 -7.85 -5.85 32.39
N GLU A 125 -6.62 -6.19 32.80
CA GLU A 125 -5.64 -7.00 32.07
C GLU A 125 -6.20 -8.34 31.49
N ASN A 126 -7.29 -8.85 32.04
CA ASN A 126 -7.92 -10.10 31.61
C ASN A 126 -8.76 -10.00 30.33
N ARG A 127 -9.10 -8.81 29.84
CA ARG A 127 -9.84 -8.62 28.57
C ARG A 127 -8.95 -8.51 27.35
N SER A 128 -7.65 -8.36 27.50
CA SER A 128 -6.72 -8.12 26.38
C SER A 128 -6.51 -9.35 25.49
N GLN A 129 -6.67 -10.56 25.99
CA GLN A 129 -6.42 -11.79 25.23
C GLN A 129 -7.54 -12.18 24.27
N GLY A 130 -8.79 -11.84 24.59
CA GLY A 130 -9.96 -12.17 23.75
C GLY A 130 -10.35 -11.11 22.70
N GLN A 131 -9.54 -10.09 22.47
CA GLN A 131 -9.94 -8.98 21.60
C GLN A 131 -9.72 -9.31 20.12
N ARG A 132 -10.79 -9.15 19.33
CA ARG A 132 -10.80 -9.38 17.88
C ARG A 132 -11.06 -8.08 17.15
N LEU A 133 -10.67 -8.02 15.87
CA LEU A 133 -10.88 -6.87 15.01
C LEU A 133 -12.35 -6.77 14.60
N VAL A 134 -12.94 -5.59 14.78
CA VAL A 134 -14.25 -5.24 14.23
C VAL A 134 -14.06 -4.78 12.78
N PRO A 135 -14.76 -5.37 11.80
CA PRO A 135 -14.68 -4.89 10.42
C PRO A 135 -15.17 -3.45 10.31
N ILE A 136 -14.47 -2.61 9.56
CA ILE A 136 -14.87 -1.20 9.35
C ILE A 136 -16.29 -1.07 8.78
N THR A 137 -16.78 -2.08 8.05
CA THR A 137 -18.15 -2.13 7.53
C THR A 137 -19.22 -2.12 8.63
N GLU A 138 -18.88 -2.52 9.84
CA GLU A 138 -19.79 -2.47 10.99
C GLU A 138 -19.95 -1.06 11.56
N THR A 139 -19.00 -0.17 11.32
CA THR A 139 -18.96 1.20 11.89
C THR A 139 -19.36 2.28 10.90
N ILE A 140 -19.33 1.98 9.59
CA ILE A 140 -19.68 2.96 8.54
C ILE A 140 -21.14 3.41 8.64
N GLY A 141 -21.34 4.73 8.71
CA GLY A 141 -22.65 5.37 8.67
C GLY A 141 -23.42 5.35 9.99
N LEU A 142 -22.82 4.86 11.06
CA LEU A 142 -23.43 4.89 12.39
C LEU A 142 -23.19 6.22 13.10
N LYS A 143 -24.18 6.65 13.89
CA LYS A 143 -24.04 7.75 14.84
C LYS A 143 -23.53 7.21 16.17
N ASP A 144 -22.92 8.09 16.98
CA ASP A 144 -22.33 7.69 18.27
C ASP A 144 -23.31 6.97 19.20
N ASN A 145 -24.59 7.34 19.16
CA ASN A 145 -25.64 6.69 19.96
C ASN A 145 -26.04 5.29 19.47
N GLU A 146 -25.72 4.94 18.23
CA GLU A 146 -26.02 3.64 17.63
C GLU A 146 -24.90 2.62 17.90
N LEU A 147 -23.74 3.08 18.38
CA LEU A 147 -22.61 2.22 18.77
C LEU A 147 -22.83 1.52 20.13
N VAL A 148 -23.79 2.00 20.92
CA VAL A 148 -24.10 1.44 22.25
C VAL A 148 -25.11 0.30 22.11
N ASN A 149 -24.84 -0.85 22.72
CA ASN A 149 -25.72 -2.05 22.75
C ASN A 149 -25.93 -2.79 21.43
N ARG A 150 -24.95 -2.70 20.47
CA ARG A 150 -25.00 -3.46 19.22
C ARG A 150 -24.31 -4.83 19.37
N ASN A 151 -24.87 -5.85 18.74
CA ASN A 151 -24.16 -7.11 18.52
C ASN A 151 -23.16 -6.92 17.37
N TRP A 152 -21.88 -6.94 17.72
CA TRP A 152 -20.79 -6.76 16.78
C TRP A 152 -20.40 -8.07 16.12
N HIS A 153 -20.09 -8.03 14.82
CA HIS A 153 -19.36 -9.09 14.16
C HIS A 153 -17.87 -8.80 14.28
N TYR A 154 -17.09 -9.85 14.38
CA TYR A 154 -15.64 -9.77 14.53
C TYR A 154 -14.93 -10.61 13.47
N LEU A 155 -13.74 -10.19 13.06
CA LEU A 155 -12.87 -10.99 12.20
C LEU A 155 -12.16 -12.10 13.00
N PRO A 156 -12.00 -13.29 12.41
CA PRO A 156 -11.22 -14.36 13.03
C PRO A 156 -9.74 -13.98 13.07
N VAL A 157 -9.05 -14.33 14.17
CA VAL A 157 -7.61 -14.17 14.33
C VAL A 157 -6.90 -15.29 13.56
N LYS A 158 -6.64 -15.04 12.29
CA LYS A 158 -5.95 -15.95 11.37
C LYS A 158 -5.31 -15.18 10.23
N GLU A 159 -4.47 -15.84 9.44
CA GLU A 159 -3.92 -15.23 8.23
C GLU A 159 -5.00 -14.80 7.24
N LEU A 160 -4.72 -13.73 6.51
CA LEU A 160 -5.60 -13.24 5.46
C LEU A 160 -5.77 -14.32 4.39
N SER A 161 -7.02 -14.74 4.13
CA SER A 161 -7.34 -15.75 3.14
C SER A 161 -8.75 -15.55 2.58
N ILE A 162 -8.95 -16.01 1.34
CA ILE A 162 -10.29 -16.01 0.71
C ILE A 162 -10.96 -17.34 1.04
N SER A 163 -11.65 -17.41 2.19
CA SER A 163 -12.40 -18.57 2.63
C SER A 163 -13.64 -18.16 3.41
N LYS A 164 -14.61 -19.06 3.56
CA LYS A 164 -15.80 -18.80 4.38
C LYS A 164 -15.45 -18.50 5.84
N ASP A 165 -14.42 -19.16 6.35
CA ASP A 165 -13.96 -18.97 7.73
C ASP A 165 -13.21 -17.65 7.96
N SER A 166 -13.00 -16.84 6.91
CA SER A 166 -12.41 -15.51 7.00
C SER A 166 -13.48 -14.41 7.08
N LEU A 167 -14.75 -14.77 6.94
CA LEU A 167 -15.84 -13.82 7.07
C LEU A 167 -16.07 -13.42 8.54
N PRO A 168 -16.57 -12.20 8.78
CA PRO A 168 -16.94 -11.74 10.12
C PRO A 168 -18.01 -12.65 10.74
N GLN A 169 -17.93 -12.87 12.04
CA GLN A 169 -18.84 -13.70 12.82
C GLN A 169 -19.28 -12.97 14.11
N ASP A 170 -20.47 -13.23 14.58
CA ASP A 170 -21.01 -12.69 15.83
C ASP A 170 -20.52 -13.48 17.06
N ASN A 171 -20.28 -14.78 16.92
CA ASN A 171 -19.82 -15.66 17.97
C ASN A 171 -18.65 -16.53 17.53
N PHE A 172 -17.74 -16.77 18.47
CA PHE A 172 -16.63 -17.71 18.33
C PHE A 172 -16.68 -18.73 19.45
N GLU A 173 -16.66 -20.01 19.12
CA GLU A 173 -16.65 -21.12 20.09
C GLU A 173 -15.30 -21.24 20.83
N THR A 174 -14.23 -20.69 20.24
CA THR A 174 -12.86 -20.81 20.77
C THR A 174 -12.20 -19.44 20.93
N GLU A 175 -11.29 -19.35 21.89
CA GLU A 175 -10.39 -18.22 22.06
C GLU A 175 -9.49 -18.02 20.83
N PRO A 176 -8.99 -16.79 20.57
CA PRO A 176 -8.11 -16.51 19.43
C PRO A 176 -6.78 -17.28 19.56
N ASP A 177 -6.42 -18.04 18.54
CA ASP A 177 -5.15 -18.77 18.50
C ASP A 177 -4.02 -17.90 17.92
N TYR A 178 -3.54 -16.97 18.75
CA TYR A 178 -2.40 -16.13 18.40
C TYR A 178 -1.09 -16.92 18.27
N VAL A 179 -0.95 -18.05 19.00
CA VAL A 179 0.27 -18.86 18.97
C VAL A 179 0.45 -19.49 17.59
N HIS A 180 -0.60 -20.12 17.07
CA HIS A 180 -0.56 -20.71 15.74
C HIS A 180 -0.31 -19.68 14.65
N LEU A 181 -0.97 -18.52 14.73
CA LEU A 181 -0.79 -17.43 13.78
C LEU A 181 0.66 -16.91 13.80
N TRP A 182 1.25 -16.77 15.00
CA TRP A 182 2.63 -16.33 15.19
C TRP A 182 3.65 -17.31 14.61
N GLU A 183 3.47 -18.60 14.83
CA GLU A 183 4.38 -19.61 14.29
C GLU A 183 4.39 -19.62 12.75
N LYS A 184 3.24 -19.39 12.11
CA LYS A 184 3.17 -19.18 10.65
C LYS A 184 3.89 -17.91 10.23
N PHE A 185 3.62 -16.79 10.91
CA PHE A 185 4.31 -15.52 10.66
C PHE A 185 5.82 -15.65 10.77
N LYS A 186 6.30 -16.24 11.88
CA LYS A 186 7.73 -16.48 12.14
C LYS A 186 8.37 -17.35 11.06
N LYS A 187 7.68 -18.38 10.60
CA LYS A 187 8.17 -19.24 9.52
C LYS A 187 8.38 -18.44 8.24
N GLU A 188 7.41 -17.61 7.80
CA GLU A 188 7.55 -16.80 6.60
C GLU A 188 8.58 -15.66 6.78
N LEU A 189 8.62 -15.02 7.94
CA LEU A 189 9.62 -14.01 8.25
C LEU A 189 11.07 -14.56 8.07
N ASN A 190 11.32 -15.78 8.53
CA ASN A 190 12.63 -16.41 8.39
C ASN A 190 12.98 -16.84 6.95
N LEU A 191 12.02 -16.87 6.02
CA LEU A 191 12.27 -17.14 4.61
C LEU A 191 12.72 -15.89 3.83
N ILE A 192 12.61 -14.69 4.43
CA ILE A 192 13.04 -13.46 3.77
C ILE A 192 14.58 -13.42 3.75
N SER A 193 15.16 -13.55 2.57
CA SER A 193 16.62 -13.69 2.38
C SER A 193 17.28 -12.52 1.64
N TYR A 194 16.61 -11.37 1.51
CA TYR A 194 17.17 -10.20 0.84
C TYR A 194 18.28 -9.54 1.67
N ASP A 195 19.31 -9.07 0.96
CA ASP A 195 20.40 -8.27 1.54
C ASP A 195 20.18 -6.76 1.32
N ASP A 196 19.23 -6.39 0.46
CA ASP A 196 18.77 -5.02 0.27
C ASP A 196 17.68 -4.68 1.29
N CYS A 197 17.85 -3.56 2.00
CA CYS A 197 16.95 -3.15 3.09
C CYS A 197 15.56 -2.79 2.58
N GLN A 198 15.47 -2.15 1.41
CA GLN A 198 14.19 -1.78 0.83
C GLN A 198 13.40 -3.02 0.41
N LEU A 199 14.04 -3.95 -0.30
CA LEU A 199 13.39 -5.20 -0.72
C LEU A 199 12.96 -6.04 0.49
N PHE A 200 13.77 -6.08 1.54
CA PHE A 200 13.41 -6.72 2.80
C PHE A 200 12.18 -6.07 3.42
N ALA A 201 12.17 -4.74 3.56
CA ALA A 201 11.07 -4.01 4.18
C ALA A 201 9.76 -4.13 3.37
N GLU A 202 9.82 -4.11 2.04
CA GLU A 202 8.65 -4.31 1.16
C GLU A 202 8.11 -5.74 1.26
N THR A 203 8.98 -6.73 1.39
CA THR A 203 8.57 -8.12 1.62
C THR A 203 7.97 -8.29 3.01
N LEU A 204 8.57 -7.69 4.04
CA LEU A 204 8.04 -7.66 5.40
C LEU A 204 6.65 -7.00 5.44
N LEU A 205 6.43 -5.91 4.69
CA LEU A 205 5.13 -5.27 4.58
C LEU A 205 4.06 -6.25 4.05
N ASN A 206 4.40 -7.08 3.06
CA ASN A 206 3.49 -8.11 2.53
C ASN A 206 3.24 -9.24 3.55
N VAL A 207 4.26 -9.66 4.29
CA VAL A 207 4.11 -10.65 5.38
C VAL A 207 3.23 -10.08 6.50
N LEU A 208 3.44 -8.83 6.89
CA LEU A 208 2.58 -8.14 7.85
C LEU A 208 1.14 -8.02 7.34
N HIS A 209 0.93 -7.73 6.05
CA HIS A 209 -0.41 -7.73 5.44
C HIS A 209 -1.10 -9.08 5.62
N LYS A 210 -0.41 -10.17 5.37
CA LYS A 210 -0.98 -11.51 5.49
C LYS A 210 -1.35 -11.89 6.93
N TYR A 211 -0.53 -11.52 7.91
CA TYR A 211 -0.66 -12.03 9.28
C TYR A 211 -1.18 -11.01 10.29
N ALA A 212 -1.08 -9.70 10.03
CA ALA A 212 -1.48 -8.67 10.97
C ALA A 212 -2.77 -7.92 10.57
N SER A 213 -3.36 -8.19 9.40
CA SER A 213 -4.59 -7.53 8.93
C SER A 213 -5.83 -7.88 9.75
N ASN A 214 -5.87 -9.05 10.38
CA ASN A 214 -6.99 -9.48 11.24
C ASN A 214 -6.70 -9.29 12.74
N ILE A 215 -5.60 -8.65 13.09
CA ILE A 215 -5.23 -8.31 14.47
C ILE A 215 -5.64 -6.85 14.72
N PRO A 216 -6.42 -6.53 15.75
CA PRO A 216 -6.74 -5.14 16.08
C PRO A 216 -5.49 -4.39 16.52
N SER A 217 -5.35 -3.15 16.09
CA SER A 217 -4.42 -2.23 16.73
C SER A 217 -4.98 -1.76 18.06
N ARG A 218 -4.15 -1.11 18.88
CA ARG A 218 -4.59 -0.51 20.15
C ARG A 218 -4.92 0.98 20.01
N THR A 219 -4.80 1.53 18.80
CA THR A 219 -5.00 2.96 18.54
C THR A 219 -6.46 3.37 18.42
N SER A 220 -7.39 2.41 18.35
CA SER A 220 -8.84 2.65 18.32
C SER A 220 -9.54 1.99 19.51
N SER A 221 -10.46 2.72 20.13
CA SER A 221 -11.33 2.18 21.19
C SER A 221 -12.31 1.13 20.67
N LEU A 222 -12.73 1.26 19.41
CA LEU A 222 -13.65 0.34 18.74
C LEU A 222 -12.95 -0.89 18.17
N LYS A 223 -11.60 -0.88 18.09
CA LYS A 223 -10.79 -1.96 17.50
C LYS A 223 -11.14 -2.26 16.05
N ASP A 224 -11.48 -1.25 15.30
CA ASP A 224 -11.80 -1.27 13.88
C ASP A 224 -10.60 -0.92 12.97
N VAL A 225 -9.44 -0.63 13.55
CA VAL A 225 -8.17 -0.41 12.85
C VAL A 225 -7.28 -1.63 13.05
N SER A 226 -6.82 -2.24 11.95
CA SER A 226 -5.91 -3.38 12.03
C SER A 226 -4.49 -2.97 12.43
N LEU A 227 -3.75 -3.90 13.02
CA LEU A 227 -2.32 -3.70 13.31
C LEU A 227 -1.54 -3.42 12.03
N TYR A 228 -1.85 -4.13 10.94
CA TYR A 228 -1.22 -3.88 9.64
C TYR A 228 -1.46 -2.47 9.13
N ASP A 229 -2.70 -1.98 9.14
CA ASP A 229 -3.02 -0.64 8.62
C ASP A 229 -2.33 0.44 9.46
N HIS A 230 -2.27 0.27 10.77
CA HIS A 230 -1.57 1.18 11.66
C HIS A 230 -0.06 1.22 11.39
N LEU A 231 0.61 0.04 11.30
CA LEU A 231 2.03 -0.07 10.98
C LEU A 231 2.36 0.55 9.63
N LYS A 232 1.58 0.22 8.60
CA LYS A 232 1.72 0.74 7.23
C LYS A 232 1.58 2.26 7.18
N THR A 233 0.52 2.80 7.80
CA THR A 233 0.25 4.24 7.79
C THR A 233 1.34 5.01 8.55
N THR A 234 1.78 4.50 9.70
CA THR A 234 2.89 5.10 10.46
C THR A 234 4.17 5.11 9.62
N ALA A 235 4.48 4.03 8.91
CA ALA A 235 5.66 3.96 8.05
C ALA A 235 5.57 4.95 6.88
N ALA A 236 4.42 5.07 6.23
CA ALA A 236 4.20 6.03 5.16
C ALA A 236 4.39 7.48 5.63
N LEU A 237 3.78 7.82 6.77
CA LEU A 237 3.92 9.15 7.39
C LEU A 237 5.35 9.44 7.82
N SER A 238 6.06 8.47 8.41
CA SER A 238 7.46 8.63 8.82
C SER A 238 8.37 8.99 7.63
N ILE A 239 8.18 8.33 6.50
CA ILE A 239 8.94 8.62 5.28
C ILE A 239 8.63 10.02 4.75
N CYS A 240 7.34 10.41 4.72
CA CYS A 240 6.97 11.76 4.30
C CYS A 240 7.58 12.83 5.22
N LEU A 241 7.52 12.65 6.54
CA LEU A 241 8.10 13.58 7.52
C LEU A 241 9.61 13.68 7.41
N TYR A 242 10.28 12.54 7.20
CA TYR A 242 11.72 12.50 6.97
C TYR A 242 12.09 13.27 5.70
N ASP A 243 11.41 13.02 4.59
CA ASP A 243 11.69 13.67 3.31
C ASP A 243 11.43 15.18 3.35
N VAL A 244 10.36 15.63 4.03
CA VAL A 244 10.11 17.07 4.27
C VAL A 244 11.26 17.69 5.05
N LYS A 245 11.73 17.03 6.11
CA LYS A 245 12.83 17.52 6.95
C LYS A 245 14.14 17.61 6.15
N GLU A 246 14.47 16.56 5.38
CA GLU A 246 15.69 16.53 4.56
C GLU A 246 15.68 17.56 3.43
N SER A 247 14.49 17.91 2.91
CA SER A 247 14.38 18.94 1.87
C SER A 247 14.72 20.35 2.34
N GLY A 248 14.70 20.60 3.66
CA GLY A 248 14.83 21.92 4.25
C GLY A 248 13.62 22.84 4.02
N GLU A 249 12.57 22.35 3.34
CA GLU A 249 11.32 23.08 3.16
C GLU A 249 10.46 23.02 4.44
N ASN A 250 9.62 24.03 4.64
CA ASN A 250 8.66 24.06 5.75
C ASN A 250 7.25 24.36 5.23
N PRO A 251 6.64 23.42 4.48
CA PRO A 251 5.29 23.62 3.97
C PRO A 251 4.27 23.67 5.12
N LYS A 252 3.24 24.53 4.96
CA LYS A 252 2.11 24.61 5.93
C LYS A 252 1.44 23.24 6.08
N ASP A 253 1.15 22.61 4.94
CA ASP A 253 0.57 21.27 4.87
C ASP A 253 1.69 20.32 4.42
N ARG A 254 2.12 19.43 5.31
CA ARG A 254 3.34 18.63 5.11
C ARG A 254 3.15 17.45 4.18
N PHE A 255 1.92 17.05 3.94
CA PHE A 255 1.58 15.90 3.12
C PHE A 255 0.87 16.30 1.84
N LEU A 256 0.93 15.44 0.86
CA LEU A 256 0.25 15.52 -0.42
C LEU A 256 -0.54 14.23 -0.62
N LEU A 257 -1.86 14.34 -0.78
CA LEU A 257 -2.70 13.21 -1.18
C LEU A 257 -2.81 13.21 -2.70
N ILE A 258 -2.23 12.20 -3.35
CA ILE A 258 -2.28 12.01 -4.79
C ILE A 258 -3.39 11.00 -5.08
N GLY A 259 -4.28 11.30 -6.03
CA GLY A 259 -5.32 10.39 -6.46
C GLY A 259 -5.28 10.11 -7.96
N GLY A 260 -5.34 8.84 -8.33
CA GLY A 260 -5.49 8.37 -9.69
C GLY A 260 -6.87 7.73 -9.93
N ASP A 261 -7.43 7.90 -11.13
CA ASP A 261 -8.69 7.27 -11.53
C ASP A 261 -8.71 6.97 -13.02
N LEU A 262 -8.75 5.68 -13.36
CA LEU A 262 -8.79 5.20 -14.73
C LEU A 262 -10.22 5.34 -15.29
N SER A 263 -10.37 6.18 -16.29
CA SER A 263 -11.65 6.51 -16.94
C SER A 263 -11.81 5.75 -18.25
N GLY A 264 -13.07 5.39 -18.58
CA GLY A 264 -13.39 4.65 -19.80
C GLY A 264 -13.45 3.12 -19.63
N ILE A 265 -13.26 2.62 -18.41
CA ILE A 265 -13.20 1.17 -18.12
C ILE A 265 -14.41 0.42 -18.66
N GLN A 266 -15.64 0.88 -18.42
CA GLN A 266 -16.84 0.18 -18.85
C GLN A 266 -16.92 0.10 -20.37
N SER A 267 -16.76 1.23 -21.07
CA SER A 267 -16.75 1.25 -22.54
C SER A 267 -15.66 0.34 -23.08
N TYR A 268 -14.45 0.41 -22.51
CA TYR A 268 -13.34 -0.46 -22.90
C TYR A 268 -13.66 -1.96 -22.70
N LEU A 269 -14.24 -2.34 -21.58
CA LEU A 269 -14.56 -3.74 -21.29
C LEU A 269 -15.64 -4.31 -22.22
N TYR A 270 -16.67 -3.52 -22.53
CA TYR A 270 -17.84 -3.99 -23.28
C TYR A 270 -17.76 -3.73 -24.78
N GLN A 271 -16.79 -2.97 -25.25
CA GLN A 271 -16.51 -2.80 -26.69
C GLN A 271 -15.81 -4.04 -27.24
N ILE A 272 -16.55 -5.15 -27.31
CA ILE A 272 -16.09 -6.44 -27.83
C ILE A 272 -17.18 -7.12 -28.64
N VAL A 273 -16.79 -7.88 -29.65
CA VAL A 273 -17.72 -8.71 -30.41
C VAL A 273 -18.18 -9.95 -29.60
N SER A 274 -19.33 -10.50 -29.93
CA SER A 274 -19.89 -11.66 -29.23
C SER A 274 -19.00 -12.92 -29.30
N LYS A 275 -18.26 -13.09 -30.41
CA LYS A 275 -17.34 -14.22 -30.57
C LYS A 275 -16.21 -14.15 -29.55
N TYR A 276 -16.07 -15.18 -28.72
CA TYR A 276 -15.12 -15.28 -27.60
C TYR A 276 -15.30 -14.23 -26.46
N ALA A 277 -16.48 -13.63 -26.34
CA ALA A 277 -16.77 -12.57 -25.38
C ALA A 277 -16.31 -12.89 -23.95
N GLY A 278 -16.58 -14.09 -23.45
CA GLY A 278 -16.20 -14.46 -22.06
C GLY A 278 -14.68 -14.47 -21.80
N LYS A 279 -13.87 -14.89 -22.78
CA LYS A 279 -12.40 -14.88 -22.65
C LYS A 279 -11.85 -13.45 -22.76
N ASN A 280 -12.39 -12.69 -23.72
CA ASN A 280 -12.02 -11.29 -23.92
C ASN A 280 -12.33 -10.44 -22.70
N LEU A 281 -13.54 -10.57 -22.14
CA LEU A 281 -13.96 -9.82 -20.97
C LEU A 281 -13.06 -10.10 -19.76
N LYS A 282 -12.76 -11.39 -19.49
CA LYS A 282 -11.84 -11.78 -18.41
C LYS A 282 -10.45 -11.19 -18.62
N GLY A 283 -9.89 -11.34 -19.82
CA GLY A 283 -8.55 -10.84 -20.14
C GLY A 283 -8.47 -9.33 -20.05
N ARG A 284 -9.46 -8.60 -20.57
CA ARG A 284 -9.53 -7.13 -20.48
C ARG A 284 -9.70 -6.66 -19.04
N SER A 285 -10.57 -7.30 -18.27
CA SER A 285 -10.76 -6.94 -16.86
C SER A 285 -9.47 -7.10 -16.05
N PHE A 286 -8.77 -8.21 -16.24
CA PHE A 286 -7.51 -8.44 -15.56
C PHE A 286 -6.39 -7.50 -16.07
N TYR A 287 -6.38 -7.20 -17.37
CA TYR A 287 -5.49 -6.22 -17.95
C TYR A 287 -5.64 -4.83 -17.32
N ILE A 288 -6.89 -4.35 -17.13
CA ILE A 288 -7.17 -3.07 -16.44
C ILE A 288 -6.55 -3.08 -15.02
N ARG A 289 -6.64 -4.20 -14.31
CA ARG A 289 -6.01 -4.34 -12.99
C ARG A 289 -4.49 -4.20 -13.08
N ILE A 290 -3.85 -4.88 -14.05
CA ILE A 290 -2.40 -4.79 -14.26
C ILE A 290 -2.01 -3.37 -14.68
N LEU A 291 -2.75 -2.74 -15.59
CA LEU A 291 -2.48 -1.35 -16.02
C LEU A 291 -2.52 -0.37 -14.85
N SER A 292 -3.56 -0.45 -14.01
CA SER A 292 -3.67 0.37 -12.82
C SER A 292 -2.51 0.14 -11.84
N ASP A 293 -2.14 -1.12 -11.61
CA ASP A 293 -1.03 -1.47 -10.72
C ASP A 293 0.33 -0.97 -11.26
N SER A 294 0.57 -1.11 -12.58
CA SER A 294 1.81 -0.63 -13.20
C SER A 294 1.96 0.90 -13.14
N ILE A 295 0.86 1.65 -13.30
CA ILE A 295 0.86 3.11 -13.16
C ILE A 295 1.21 3.50 -11.72
N VAL A 296 0.61 2.85 -10.73
CA VAL A 296 0.90 3.14 -9.31
C VAL A 296 2.34 2.80 -8.96
N ARG A 297 2.87 1.65 -9.40
CA ARG A 297 4.28 1.27 -9.20
C ARG A 297 5.23 2.24 -9.86
N TYR A 298 4.92 2.67 -11.08
CA TYR A 298 5.70 3.69 -11.77
C TYR A 298 5.73 5.00 -10.98
N LEU A 299 4.57 5.48 -10.49
CA LEU A 299 4.51 6.68 -9.65
C LEU A 299 5.34 6.53 -8.36
N ILE A 300 5.22 5.43 -7.64
CA ILE A 300 6.02 5.16 -6.43
C ILE A 300 7.51 5.24 -6.73
N LYS A 301 7.95 4.65 -7.84
CA LYS A 301 9.35 4.65 -8.27
C LYS A 301 9.82 6.07 -8.61
N GLU A 302 9.10 6.79 -9.48
CA GLU A 302 9.47 8.15 -9.92
C GLU A 302 9.50 9.16 -8.74
N LEU A 303 8.56 9.01 -7.81
CA LEU A 303 8.49 9.84 -6.62
C LEU A 303 9.43 9.38 -5.49
N ASN A 304 10.17 8.28 -5.69
CA ASN A 304 11.04 7.67 -4.68
C ASN A 304 10.30 7.39 -3.36
N LEU A 305 9.08 6.86 -3.45
CA LEU A 305 8.24 6.46 -2.33
C LEU A 305 8.35 4.96 -2.04
N THR A 306 7.74 4.51 -0.95
CA THR A 306 7.66 3.10 -0.57
C THR A 306 6.27 2.55 -0.83
N GLN A 307 6.11 1.22 -0.84
CA GLN A 307 4.78 0.61 -1.00
C GLN A 307 3.83 0.95 0.16
N ALA A 308 4.34 1.26 1.34
CA ALA A 308 3.51 1.74 2.44
C ALA A 308 2.75 3.03 2.08
N ASN A 309 3.32 3.86 1.20
CA ASN A 309 2.71 5.10 0.74
C ASN A 309 1.48 4.88 -0.17
N ILE A 310 1.27 3.67 -0.71
CA ILE A 310 0.06 3.31 -1.46
C ILE A 310 -1.07 3.08 -0.46
N ILE A 311 -1.94 4.07 -0.28
CA ILE A 311 -3.10 3.94 0.62
C ILE A 311 -4.11 2.95 0.04
N TYR A 312 -4.41 3.09 -1.25
CA TYR A 312 -5.37 2.26 -1.96
C TYR A 312 -4.99 2.11 -3.43
N ASN A 313 -5.19 0.92 -3.98
CA ASN A 313 -5.04 0.64 -5.41
C ASN A 313 -5.96 -0.51 -5.84
N SER A 314 -7.17 -0.19 -6.29
CA SER A 314 -8.12 -1.18 -6.78
C SER A 314 -9.20 -0.54 -7.67
N GLY A 315 -9.79 -1.35 -8.56
CA GLY A 315 -10.92 -0.93 -9.40
C GLY A 315 -10.63 0.21 -10.38
N GLY A 316 -9.36 0.47 -10.69
CA GLY A 316 -8.92 1.62 -11.50
C GLY A 316 -8.68 2.90 -10.69
N GLY A 317 -9.07 2.91 -9.40
CA GLY A 317 -8.80 4.01 -8.48
C GLY A 317 -7.54 3.77 -7.65
N SER A 318 -6.79 4.83 -7.37
CA SER A 318 -5.61 4.77 -6.52
C SER A 318 -5.45 6.03 -5.68
N TYR A 319 -4.86 5.85 -4.48
CA TYR A 319 -4.50 6.95 -3.59
C TYR A 319 -3.11 6.71 -3.02
N ILE A 320 -2.26 7.74 -3.07
CA ILE A 320 -0.87 7.70 -2.61
C ILE A 320 -0.64 8.86 -1.66
N LEU A 321 0.03 8.61 -0.54
CA LEU A 321 0.48 9.63 0.39
C LEU A 321 1.94 9.99 0.06
N ALA A 322 2.23 11.28 -0.14
CA ALA A 322 3.56 11.77 -0.48
C ALA A 322 3.94 12.99 0.38
N PRO A 323 5.23 13.34 0.48
CA PRO A 323 5.64 14.59 1.10
C PRO A 323 5.30 15.79 0.20
N ASN A 324 4.78 16.86 0.81
CA ASN A 324 4.37 18.06 0.08
C ASN A 324 5.53 19.03 -0.15
N ILE A 325 6.52 18.61 -0.91
CA ILE A 325 7.71 19.36 -1.26
C ILE A 325 7.80 19.62 -2.76
N LYS A 326 8.55 20.66 -3.15
CA LYS A 326 8.64 21.09 -4.54
C LYS A 326 9.15 20.00 -5.47
N SER A 327 10.19 19.28 -5.05
CA SER A 327 10.79 18.21 -5.87
C SER A 327 9.80 17.07 -6.19
N ILE A 328 8.91 16.74 -5.25
CA ILE A 328 7.85 15.73 -5.47
C ILE A 328 6.79 16.25 -6.44
N LYS A 329 6.37 17.51 -6.30
CA LYS A 329 5.40 18.12 -7.22
C LYS A 329 5.93 18.19 -8.66
N ASP A 330 7.19 18.58 -8.83
CA ASP A 330 7.83 18.65 -10.14
C ASP A 330 7.94 17.25 -10.78
N LYS A 331 8.37 16.24 -10.03
CA LYS A 331 8.42 14.85 -10.47
C LYS A 331 7.02 14.30 -10.80
N LEU A 332 6.02 14.60 -9.96
CA LEU A 332 4.64 14.19 -10.20
C LEU A 332 4.11 14.74 -11.51
N GLY A 333 4.33 16.04 -11.78
CA GLY A 333 3.93 16.65 -13.05
C GLY A 333 4.54 15.96 -14.26
N ASN A 334 5.85 15.67 -14.22
CA ASN A 334 6.55 14.94 -15.27
C ASN A 334 6.02 13.50 -15.44
N ALA A 335 5.78 12.81 -14.32
CA ALA A 335 5.26 11.44 -14.32
C ALA A 335 3.85 11.38 -14.92
N ILE A 336 2.97 12.33 -14.60
CA ILE A 336 1.61 12.41 -15.17
C ILE A 336 1.68 12.56 -16.69
N GLN A 337 2.50 13.49 -17.20
CA GLN A 337 2.66 13.69 -18.64
C GLN A 337 3.18 12.43 -19.33
N HIS A 338 4.13 11.73 -18.71
CA HIS A 338 4.65 10.46 -19.24
C HIS A 338 3.58 9.39 -19.28
N ILE A 339 2.84 9.22 -18.20
CA ILE A 339 1.73 8.24 -18.09
C ILE A 339 0.67 8.52 -19.15
N GLU A 340 0.23 9.76 -19.30
CA GLU A 340 -0.76 10.14 -20.31
C GLU A 340 -0.29 9.79 -21.73
N LYS A 341 0.98 10.10 -22.07
CA LYS A 341 1.57 9.76 -23.37
C LYS A 341 1.58 8.25 -23.63
N GLN A 342 1.95 7.44 -22.64
CA GLN A 342 2.01 5.97 -22.77
C GLN A 342 0.61 5.35 -22.87
N VAL A 343 -0.33 5.78 -22.01
CA VAL A 343 -1.72 5.30 -22.07
C VAL A 343 -2.35 5.66 -23.40
N PHE A 344 -2.15 6.87 -23.89
CA PHE A 344 -2.65 7.30 -25.19
C PHE A 344 -2.02 6.52 -26.36
N ALA A 345 -0.72 6.24 -26.30
CA ALA A 345 -0.04 5.49 -27.35
C ALA A 345 -0.61 4.07 -27.53
N ILE A 346 -1.06 3.44 -26.43
CA ILE A 346 -1.59 2.07 -26.43
C ILE A 346 -3.10 2.05 -26.70
N HIS A 347 -3.85 2.97 -26.09
CA HIS A 347 -5.31 2.94 -26.03
C HIS A 347 -6.00 4.08 -26.76
N GLY A 348 -5.24 5.04 -27.33
CA GLY A 348 -5.85 6.21 -27.93
C GLY A 348 -6.70 6.95 -26.90
N ILE A 349 -7.96 7.23 -27.29
CA ILE A 349 -8.95 7.90 -26.45
C ILE A 349 -9.82 6.95 -25.62
N SER A 350 -9.67 5.63 -25.82
CA SER A 350 -10.53 4.62 -25.17
C SER A 350 -10.35 4.57 -23.65
N LEU A 351 -9.12 4.79 -23.18
CA LEU A 351 -8.80 4.88 -21.77
C LEU A 351 -8.09 6.19 -21.47
N TYR A 352 -8.34 6.73 -20.30
CA TYR A 352 -7.67 7.93 -19.76
C TYR A 352 -7.46 7.77 -18.27
N ILE A 353 -6.32 8.17 -17.75
CA ILE A 353 -6.05 8.23 -16.32
C ILE A 353 -6.05 9.66 -15.83
N ALA A 354 -6.99 10.00 -14.95
CA ALA A 354 -7.02 11.29 -14.27
C ALA A 354 -6.18 11.20 -13.01
N ILE A 355 -5.07 11.93 -12.94
CA ILE A 355 -4.22 12.01 -11.76
C ILE A 355 -4.14 13.48 -11.33
N ASP A 356 -4.42 13.74 -10.05
CA ASP A 356 -4.23 15.04 -9.43
C ASP A 356 -3.86 14.88 -7.95
N SER A 357 -3.56 15.98 -7.28
CA SER A 357 -3.17 15.98 -5.89
C SER A 357 -3.69 17.17 -5.12
N VAL A 358 -3.83 17.00 -3.81
CA VAL A 358 -4.22 18.04 -2.87
C VAL A 358 -3.30 18.04 -1.66
N PRO A 359 -2.95 19.21 -1.09
CA PRO A 359 -2.27 19.28 0.19
C PRO A 359 -3.11 18.63 1.28
N LEU A 360 -2.46 17.95 2.22
CA LEU A 360 -3.08 17.29 3.36
C LEU A 360 -2.37 17.78 4.62
N SER A 361 -3.14 18.42 5.50
CA SER A 361 -2.65 18.97 6.76
C SER A 361 -2.64 17.93 7.87
N ASP A 362 -1.82 18.17 8.88
CA ASP A 362 -1.84 17.42 10.14
C ASP A 362 -3.20 17.48 10.83
N ASN A 363 -3.85 18.66 10.79
CA ASN A 363 -5.16 18.84 11.39
C ASN A 363 -6.22 17.96 10.73
N ALA A 364 -6.21 17.85 9.41
CA ALA A 364 -7.13 16.99 8.67
C ALA A 364 -6.93 15.50 9.04
N LEU A 365 -5.68 15.04 9.19
CA LEU A 365 -5.37 13.69 9.66
C LEU A 365 -5.85 13.44 11.10
N MET A 366 -5.75 14.44 11.96
CA MET A 366 -6.10 14.35 13.38
C MET A 366 -7.56 14.77 13.68
N HIS A 367 -8.35 15.17 12.69
CA HIS A 367 -9.70 15.74 12.87
C HIS A 367 -9.72 16.90 13.87
N LYS A 368 -8.75 17.82 13.77
CA LYS A 368 -8.60 18.98 14.66
C LYS A 368 -8.95 20.29 13.93
N ASN A 369 -9.32 21.31 14.70
CA ASN A 369 -9.58 22.68 14.22
C ASN A 369 -10.66 22.77 13.12
N GLY A 370 -11.61 21.83 13.06
CA GLY A 370 -12.66 21.79 12.06
C GLY A 370 -12.24 21.24 10.70
N GLU A 371 -10.96 20.83 10.54
CA GLU A 371 -10.48 20.15 9.35
C GLU A 371 -10.73 18.64 9.47
N ASN A 372 -11.07 17.99 8.36
CA ASN A 372 -11.24 16.55 8.29
C ASN A 372 -10.73 16.00 6.97
N ILE A 373 -10.36 14.72 6.95
CA ILE A 373 -9.81 14.07 5.78
C ILE A 373 -10.87 13.91 4.67
N GLY A 374 -12.16 13.85 5.02
CA GLY A 374 -13.25 13.73 4.05
C GLY A 374 -13.33 14.93 3.11
N ASP A 375 -13.09 16.16 3.62
CA ASP A 375 -13.07 17.37 2.80
C ASP A 375 -11.89 17.34 1.82
N VAL A 376 -10.74 16.86 2.24
CA VAL A 376 -9.55 16.67 1.38
C VAL A 376 -9.83 15.66 0.26
N TRP A 377 -10.51 14.54 0.57
CA TRP A 377 -10.94 13.58 -0.44
C TRP A 377 -11.94 14.21 -1.42
N GLY A 378 -12.88 15.01 -0.91
CA GLY A 378 -13.86 15.74 -1.71
C GLY A 378 -13.18 16.69 -2.70
N GLU A 379 -12.20 17.48 -2.24
CA GLU A 379 -11.41 18.38 -3.12
C GLU A 379 -10.65 17.59 -4.19
N LEU A 380 -9.99 16.49 -3.82
CA LEU A 380 -9.27 15.64 -4.75
C LEU A 380 -10.21 15.02 -5.80
N PHE A 381 -11.41 14.62 -5.38
CA PHE A 381 -12.44 14.11 -6.31
C PHE A 381 -12.80 15.16 -7.36
N LEU A 382 -13.08 16.40 -6.94
CA LEU A 382 -13.41 17.50 -7.86
C LEU A 382 -12.28 17.82 -8.84
N LYS A 383 -11.01 17.79 -8.38
CA LYS A 383 -9.86 18.01 -9.25
C LYS A 383 -9.72 16.90 -10.30
N ARG A 384 -9.86 15.64 -9.91
CA ARG A 384 -9.82 14.51 -10.86
C ARG A 384 -10.98 14.55 -11.86
N ASP A 385 -12.17 14.96 -11.41
CA ASP A 385 -13.32 15.12 -12.32
C ASP A 385 -13.05 16.21 -13.36
N LYS A 386 -12.44 17.31 -12.95
CA LYS A 386 -11.97 18.34 -13.90
C LYS A 386 -10.96 17.78 -14.90
N CYS A 387 -9.99 16.97 -14.48
CA CYS A 387 -9.05 16.29 -15.38
C CYS A 387 -9.79 15.39 -16.39
N LYS A 388 -10.82 14.64 -15.95
CA LYS A 388 -11.64 13.82 -16.84
C LYS A 388 -12.39 14.62 -17.90
N ASN A 389 -12.82 15.84 -17.56
CA ASN A 389 -13.49 16.74 -18.49
C ASN A 389 -12.51 17.44 -19.46
N GLN A 390 -11.22 17.39 -19.18
CA GLN A 390 -10.15 17.99 -19.99
C GLN A 390 -9.13 16.95 -20.49
N ARG A 391 -9.61 15.73 -20.82
CA ARG A 391 -8.75 14.61 -21.25
C ARG A 391 -7.78 15.03 -22.34
N TYR A 392 -6.50 14.71 -22.16
CA TYR A 392 -5.44 14.94 -23.13
C TYR A 392 -5.31 16.41 -23.62
N ALA A 393 -5.82 17.38 -22.87
CA ALA A 393 -5.83 18.79 -23.32
C ALA A 393 -4.42 19.30 -23.67
N THR A 394 -3.43 19.02 -22.82
CA THR A 394 -2.03 19.40 -23.08
C THR A 394 -1.47 18.72 -24.31
N MET A 395 -1.71 17.42 -24.46
CA MET A 395 -1.28 16.69 -25.65
C MET A 395 -1.94 17.18 -26.94
N MET A 396 -3.23 17.55 -26.88
CA MET A 396 -3.96 18.12 -28.03
C MET A 396 -3.38 19.47 -28.41
N GLN A 397 -3.02 20.31 -27.44
CA GLN A 397 -2.37 21.60 -27.70
C GLN A 397 -0.99 21.46 -28.35
N GLU A 398 -0.18 20.50 -27.84
CA GLU A 398 1.17 20.24 -28.35
C GLU A 398 1.17 19.56 -29.73
N ASN A 399 0.17 18.74 -30.02
CA ASN A 399 0.11 17.88 -31.22
C ASN A 399 -1.24 17.98 -31.94
N TYR A 400 -1.75 19.17 -32.16
CA TYR A 400 -3.06 19.42 -32.80
C TYR A 400 -3.29 18.57 -34.06
N GLN A 401 -2.29 18.53 -34.94
CA GLN A 401 -2.39 17.77 -36.18
C GLN A 401 -2.62 16.28 -35.97
N LYS A 402 -2.02 15.68 -34.96
CA LYS A 402 -2.17 14.26 -34.68
C LYS A 402 -3.59 13.89 -34.23
N PHE A 403 -4.28 14.82 -33.59
CA PHE A 403 -5.65 14.60 -33.09
C PHE A 403 -6.75 14.96 -34.10
N PHE A 404 -6.53 16.00 -34.91
CA PHE A 404 -7.62 16.62 -35.67
C PHE A 404 -7.41 16.63 -37.19
N VAL A 405 -6.23 16.31 -37.68
CA VAL A 405 -6.01 16.21 -39.13
C VAL A 405 -6.35 14.84 -39.63
N PRO A 406 -7.27 14.68 -40.58
CA PRO A 406 -7.61 13.40 -41.16
C PRO A 406 -6.36 12.72 -41.78
N GLN A 407 -6.14 11.47 -41.41
CA GLN A 407 -5.09 10.66 -42.01
C GLN A 407 -5.69 9.76 -43.07
N SER A 408 -5.26 9.89 -44.32
CA SER A 408 -5.73 9.07 -45.44
C SER A 408 -5.05 7.71 -45.49
N GLY A 409 -5.74 6.70 -46.00
CA GLY A 409 -5.20 5.35 -46.25
C GLY A 409 -6.18 4.22 -45.94
N LYS A 410 -5.91 3.03 -46.51
CA LYS A 410 -6.58 1.81 -46.12
C LYS A 410 -6.04 1.37 -44.77
N ARG A 411 -6.91 1.26 -43.76
CA ARG A 411 -6.55 0.86 -42.43
C ARG A 411 -7.25 -0.45 -42.06
N GLU A 412 -6.54 -1.25 -41.31
CA GLU A 412 -7.11 -2.44 -40.69
C GLU A 412 -7.72 -2.06 -39.35
N PHE A 413 -8.74 -2.78 -38.95
CA PHE A 413 -9.40 -2.62 -37.66
C PHE A 413 -9.31 -3.94 -36.90
N ASP A 414 -8.96 -3.85 -35.63
CA ASP A 414 -8.97 -5.00 -34.73
C ASP A 414 -10.36 -5.65 -34.72
N CYS A 415 -10.44 -6.91 -35.08
CA CYS A 415 -11.73 -7.61 -35.26
C CYS A 415 -12.49 -7.86 -33.96
N ILE A 416 -11.90 -7.60 -32.79
CA ILE A 416 -12.53 -7.73 -31.48
C ILE A 416 -12.93 -6.37 -30.92
N SER A 417 -12.03 -5.41 -30.89
CA SER A 417 -12.28 -4.09 -30.29
C SER A 417 -12.86 -3.08 -31.27
N GLY A 418 -12.71 -3.32 -32.55
CA GLY A 418 -13.05 -2.32 -33.58
C GLY A 418 -12.11 -1.12 -33.61
N GLU A 419 -11.03 -1.15 -32.83
CA GLU A 419 -10.01 -0.10 -32.81
C GLU A 419 -9.14 -0.20 -34.05
N GLU A 420 -8.72 0.96 -34.53
CA GLU A 420 -7.83 1.06 -35.69
C GLU A 420 -6.44 0.53 -35.35
N ILE A 421 -5.88 -0.28 -36.27
CA ILE A 421 -4.49 -0.73 -36.21
C ILE A 421 -3.65 0.31 -36.94
N SER A 422 -2.71 0.94 -36.22
CA SER A 422 -1.89 1.99 -36.83
C SER A 422 -0.97 1.38 -37.91
N LEU A 423 -0.56 2.19 -38.89
CA LEU A 423 0.33 1.75 -39.98
C LEU A 423 1.70 1.27 -39.50
N SER A 424 2.10 1.69 -38.30
CA SER A 424 3.34 1.26 -37.65
C SER A 424 3.15 0.03 -36.75
N GLU A 425 1.91 -0.41 -36.52
CA GLU A 425 1.60 -1.55 -35.66
C GLU A 425 1.40 -2.80 -36.52
N GLN A 426 2.09 -3.87 -36.17
CA GLN A 426 1.90 -5.17 -36.82
C GLN A 426 0.57 -5.76 -36.45
N SER A 427 -0.19 -6.28 -37.45
CA SER A 427 -1.41 -7.04 -37.17
C SER A 427 -1.08 -8.51 -36.85
N PHE A 428 -1.88 -9.10 -35.98
CA PHE A 428 -1.72 -10.46 -35.47
C PHE A 428 -2.94 -11.33 -35.79
N LYS A 429 -2.78 -12.63 -35.62
CA LYS A 429 -3.83 -13.63 -35.79
C LYS A 429 -3.88 -14.55 -34.57
N GLU A 430 -5.09 -14.96 -34.16
CA GLU A 430 -5.33 -15.93 -33.11
C GLU A 430 -6.49 -16.86 -33.51
N GLY A 431 -6.17 -18.06 -34.00
CA GLY A 431 -7.15 -18.96 -34.62
C GLY A 431 -7.81 -18.33 -35.83
N GLU A 432 -9.15 -18.17 -35.81
CA GLU A 432 -9.91 -17.51 -36.88
C GLU A 432 -10.00 -15.97 -36.72
N LEU A 433 -9.46 -15.41 -35.64
CA LEU A 433 -9.48 -13.98 -35.38
C LEU A 433 -8.33 -13.28 -36.08
N SER A 434 -8.62 -12.40 -37.00
CA SER A 434 -7.67 -11.58 -37.74
C SER A 434 -8.39 -10.42 -38.44
N PRO A 435 -7.81 -9.21 -38.50
CA PRO A 435 -6.59 -8.80 -37.82
C PRO A 435 -6.80 -8.50 -36.33
N LEU A 436 -5.74 -8.57 -35.56
CA LEU A 436 -5.73 -8.23 -34.13
C LEU A 436 -4.57 -7.28 -33.81
N ARG A 437 -4.80 -6.38 -32.91
CA ARG A 437 -3.73 -5.62 -32.23
C ARG A 437 -2.96 -6.54 -31.28
N LEU A 438 -1.68 -6.26 -31.05
CA LEU A 438 -0.86 -7.03 -30.11
C LEU A 438 -1.49 -7.08 -28.71
N ILE A 439 -2.00 -5.94 -28.23
CA ILE A 439 -2.64 -5.84 -26.92
C ILE A 439 -3.88 -6.73 -26.83
N THR A 440 -4.70 -6.79 -27.87
CA THR A 440 -5.89 -7.65 -27.94
C THR A 440 -5.50 -9.13 -27.94
N LYS A 441 -4.46 -9.52 -28.72
CA LYS A 441 -3.92 -10.88 -28.70
C LYS A 441 -3.45 -11.28 -27.30
N LYS A 442 -2.67 -10.43 -26.62
CA LYS A 442 -2.20 -10.65 -25.23
C LYS A 442 -3.37 -10.78 -24.25
N GLN A 443 -4.40 -9.95 -24.38
CA GLN A 443 -5.60 -10.04 -23.54
C GLN A 443 -6.39 -11.33 -23.73
N ILE A 444 -6.52 -11.82 -24.97
CA ILE A 444 -7.17 -13.11 -25.27
C ILE A 444 -6.37 -14.26 -24.63
N ALA A 445 -5.06 -14.27 -24.80
CA ALA A 445 -4.18 -15.27 -24.20
C ALA A 445 -4.30 -15.26 -22.66
N LEU A 446 -4.27 -14.08 -22.08
CA LEU A 446 -4.49 -13.87 -20.65
C LEU A 446 -5.83 -14.45 -20.18
N GLY A 447 -6.94 -14.09 -20.84
CA GLY A 447 -8.29 -14.57 -20.48
C GLY A 447 -8.48 -16.08 -20.62
N LYS A 448 -7.70 -16.75 -21.49
CA LYS A 448 -7.68 -18.21 -21.59
C LYS A 448 -7.00 -18.86 -20.40
N LYS A 449 -5.92 -18.26 -19.89
CA LYS A 449 -5.01 -18.83 -18.89
C LYS A 449 -5.30 -18.41 -17.45
N LEU A 450 -6.22 -17.46 -17.22
CA LEU A 450 -6.52 -16.95 -15.87
C LEU A 450 -6.92 -18.03 -14.84
N ARG A 451 -7.33 -19.21 -15.27
CA ARG A 451 -7.67 -20.32 -14.37
C ARG A 451 -6.50 -21.24 -14.04
N ASP A 452 -5.44 -21.16 -14.85
CA ASP A 452 -4.37 -22.16 -14.88
C ASP A 452 -3.07 -21.66 -14.25
N PHE A 453 -3.05 -20.41 -13.76
CA PHE A 453 -1.88 -19.87 -13.07
C PHE A 453 -2.13 -19.74 -11.57
N ASP A 454 -1.06 -19.98 -10.80
CA ASP A 454 -1.05 -19.95 -9.34
C ASP A 454 -0.25 -18.77 -8.79
N VAL A 455 0.67 -18.22 -9.60
CA VAL A 455 1.63 -17.20 -9.17
C VAL A 455 1.74 -16.10 -10.21
N ILE A 456 1.83 -14.86 -9.74
CA ILE A 456 2.19 -13.68 -10.54
C ILE A 456 3.55 -13.19 -10.06
N ILE A 457 4.51 -13.12 -10.98
CA ILE A 457 5.80 -12.47 -10.74
C ILE A 457 5.73 -11.06 -11.33
N ILE A 458 6.10 -10.07 -10.53
CA ILE A 458 6.19 -8.67 -10.93
C ILE A 458 7.65 -8.26 -10.79
N THR A 459 8.26 -7.78 -11.87
CA THR A 459 9.67 -7.41 -11.88
C THR A 459 9.92 -6.21 -12.79
N GLU A 460 11.00 -5.48 -12.52
CA GLU A 460 11.51 -4.41 -13.40
C GLU A 460 12.47 -4.93 -14.46
N THR A 461 12.89 -6.18 -14.36
CA THR A 461 13.78 -6.81 -15.33
C THR A 461 13.04 -7.89 -16.11
N GLU A 462 13.30 -7.97 -17.41
CA GLU A 462 12.77 -9.03 -18.25
C GLU A 462 13.32 -10.39 -17.82
N ILE A 463 12.44 -11.42 -17.80
CA ILE A 463 12.83 -12.81 -17.58
C ILE A 463 12.80 -13.51 -18.96
N PRO A 464 13.96 -13.73 -19.60
CA PRO A 464 14.03 -14.17 -21.00
C PRO A 464 13.41 -15.54 -21.28
N GLU A 465 13.33 -16.40 -20.27
CA GLU A 465 12.88 -17.81 -20.42
C GLU A 465 11.34 -17.96 -20.32
N VAL A 466 10.61 -16.88 -20.05
CA VAL A 466 9.16 -16.94 -19.96
C VAL A 466 8.53 -16.65 -21.30
N ASN A 467 7.74 -17.61 -21.81
CA ASN A 467 7.01 -17.51 -23.06
C ASN A 467 6.15 -16.23 -23.10
N GLU A 468 6.19 -15.48 -24.20
CA GLU A 468 5.42 -14.25 -24.44
C GLU A 468 3.91 -14.39 -24.17
N ASP A 469 3.34 -15.57 -24.38
CA ASP A 469 1.95 -15.85 -24.06
C ASP A 469 1.60 -15.78 -22.55
N ARG A 470 2.61 -15.78 -21.66
CA ARG A 470 2.47 -15.74 -20.20
C ARG A 470 2.98 -14.45 -19.59
N SER A 471 3.49 -13.54 -20.41
CA SER A 471 4.02 -12.27 -19.97
C SER A 471 3.20 -11.10 -20.53
N ILE A 472 3.05 -10.06 -19.72
CA ILE A 472 2.53 -8.75 -20.14
C ILE A 472 3.54 -7.72 -19.71
N GLU A 473 4.03 -6.97 -20.69
CA GLU A 473 4.88 -5.82 -20.46
C GLU A 473 4.14 -4.55 -20.82
N PHE A 474 4.28 -3.51 -19.99
CA PHE A 474 3.82 -2.18 -20.30
C PHE A 474 4.99 -1.35 -20.79
N ALA A 475 5.00 -1.08 -22.09
CA ALA A 475 5.97 -0.19 -22.70
C ALA A 475 5.96 1.17 -21.97
N GLY A 476 7.15 1.67 -21.62
CA GLY A 476 7.33 2.96 -20.96
C GLY A 476 7.20 2.96 -19.43
N PHE A 477 6.71 1.90 -18.82
CA PHE A 477 6.67 1.77 -17.35
C PHE A 477 7.76 0.85 -16.80
N GLY A 478 8.36 0.01 -17.64
CA GLY A 478 9.47 -0.89 -17.26
C GLY A 478 9.06 -1.93 -16.22
N ILE A 479 7.79 -2.37 -16.25
CA ILE A 479 7.27 -3.35 -15.30
C ILE A 479 6.71 -4.53 -16.08
N HIS A 480 7.21 -5.72 -15.75
CA HIS A 480 6.85 -6.99 -16.38
C HIS A 480 6.00 -7.82 -15.43
N TYR A 481 4.93 -8.41 -15.95
CA TYR A 481 4.03 -9.30 -15.22
C TYR A 481 4.05 -10.67 -15.85
N TYR A 482 4.50 -11.68 -15.11
CA TYR A 482 4.56 -13.07 -15.54
C TYR A 482 3.56 -13.90 -14.76
N LEU A 483 2.73 -14.67 -15.48
CA LEU A 483 1.72 -15.55 -14.90
C LEU A 483 2.20 -16.99 -15.03
N LEU A 484 2.41 -17.67 -13.92
CA LEU A 484 3.04 -18.97 -13.85
C LEU A 484 2.14 -19.99 -13.15
N SER A 485 2.17 -21.23 -13.62
CA SER A 485 1.51 -22.38 -12.97
C SER A 485 2.53 -23.19 -12.18
N LEU A 486 2.13 -23.69 -11.00
CA LEU A 486 2.97 -24.59 -10.21
C LEU A 486 2.82 -26.05 -10.68
N PRO A 487 3.81 -26.94 -10.50
CA PRO A 487 5.15 -26.62 -10.00
C PRO A 487 5.97 -25.83 -11.02
N LEU A 488 6.68 -24.84 -10.51
CA LEU A 488 7.71 -24.18 -11.31
C LEU A 488 8.75 -25.27 -11.61
N LYS A 489 8.91 -25.67 -12.87
CA LYS A 489 10.03 -26.53 -13.24
C LYS A 489 11.31 -25.76 -12.94
N ALA A 490 12.13 -26.33 -12.07
CA ALA A 490 13.43 -25.79 -11.69
C ALA A 490 14.37 -25.67 -12.87
#